data_f62f8c8c3db93b8fcde60546b8f9073f
#
_entry.id   f62f8c8c3db93b8fcde60546b8f9073f
#
_cell.length_a   1.000
_cell.length_b   1.000
_cell.length_c   1.000
_cell.angle_alpha   90.00
_cell.angle_beta   90.00
_cell.angle_gamma   90.00
#
_symmetry.space_group_name_H-M   'P 1'
#
loop_
_entity.id
_entity.type
_entity.pdbx_description
1 polymer ?
#
loop_
_entity_poly.entity_id
_entity_poly.type
_entity_poly.pdbx_seq_one_letter_code
_entity_poly.pdbx_strand_id
1 'polypeptide(L)'
;MEHELRDIKPLLEIPDSSYYIYFGLVTLGLFVLLTLVFLVVKKFIVNRRESLAKRELKVLKEVDWSNAKKAAYTVTRLGRRLANDKRSEEIYAQILPLLEEYKYKKEVPSVNDKTLKHYHLLVHILDESI
;
A
#
# COMPACT_ATOMS: atom_id res chain seq x y z
N MET A 1 -23.52 1.25 74.56
CA MET A 1 -23.81 0.78 73.70
C MET A 1 -23.94 1.56 72.49
N GLU A 2 -24.44 2.63 72.41
CA GLU A 2 -24.56 3.32 71.24
C GLU A 2 -23.27 3.75 70.65
N HIS A 3 -22.25 3.74 71.40
CA HIS A 3 -20.96 4.11 70.86
C HIS A 3 -20.50 3.17 69.82
N GLU A 4 -20.83 1.96 69.93
CA GLU A 4 -20.32 0.97 69.03
C GLU A 4 -20.90 1.17 67.69
N LEU A 5 -22.07 1.66 67.63
CA LEU A 5 -22.71 1.88 66.37
C LEU A 5 -22.04 2.97 65.57
N ARG A 6 -21.40 3.83 66.30
CA ARG A 6 -20.75 4.91 65.59
C ARG A 6 -19.54 4.48 64.93
N ASP A 7 -18.89 3.46 65.42
CA ASP A 7 -17.66 3.04 64.83
C ASP A 7 -17.87 2.45 63.51
N ILE A 8 -19.11 2.19 63.26
CA ILE A 8 -19.32 1.48 62.07
C ILE A 8 -19.44 2.39 60.93
N LYS A 9 -19.72 3.58 61.23
CA LYS A 9 -19.93 4.35 60.22
C LYS A 9 -18.88 4.62 59.37
N PRO A 10 -17.99 4.67 59.46
CA PRO A 10 -16.91 4.93 58.80
C PRO A 10 -16.88 4.77 57.42
N LEU A 11 -17.27 4.36 57.17
CA LEU A 11 -17.17 3.94 56.05
C LEU A 11 -17.24 4.86 55.14
N LEU A 12 -17.42 5.04 54.92
CA LEU A 12 -17.69 5.80 54.30
C LEU A 12 -17.05 6.39 53.29
N GLU A 13 -17.17 6.85 52.96
CA GLU A 13 -16.90 7.74 52.10
C GLU A 13 -15.49 7.93 51.81
N ILE A 14 -14.70 7.07 51.66
CA ILE A 14 -13.42 7.14 51.15
C ILE A 14 -13.57 7.27 49.67
N PRO A 15 -13.13 8.28 49.07
CA PRO A 15 -13.24 8.44 47.65
C PRO A 15 -12.52 7.29 46.99
N ASP A 16 -13.27 6.55 46.31
CA ASP A 16 -12.76 5.33 45.74
C ASP A 16 -12.01 5.65 44.45
N SER A 17 -10.73 5.87 44.58
CA SER A 17 -9.91 6.10 43.44
C SER A 17 -9.71 4.87 42.59
N SER A 18 -10.09 3.70 43.06
CA SER A 18 -9.99 2.47 42.30
C SER A 18 -10.90 2.49 41.08
N TYR A 19 -11.98 3.23 41.11
CA TYR A 19 -12.84 3.40 39.93
C TYR A 19 -12.08 4.11 38.80
N TYR A 20 -11.34 5.15 39.15
CA TYR A 20 -10.54 5.85 38.13
C TYR A 20 -9.39 5.00 37.60
N ILE A 21 -8.75 4.23 38.47
CA ILE A 21 -7.68 3.33 38.09
C ILE A 21 -8.23 2.24 37.16
N TYR A 22 -9.36 1.66 37.51
CA TYR A 22 -10.03 0.65 36.67
C TYR A 22 -10.39 1.23 35.29
N PHE A 23 -10.99 2.38 35.28
CA PHE A 23 -11.38 3.04 34.05
C PHE A 23 -10.15 3.39 33.18
N GLY A 24 -9.09 3.86 33.81
CA GLY A 24 -7.82 4.12 33.15
C GLY A 24 -7.19 2.88 32.54
N LEU A 25 -7.19 1.75 33.28
CA LEU A 25 -6.67 0.50 32.77
C LEU A 25 -7.48 -0.04 31.60
N VAL A 26 -8.79 0.03 31.66
CA VAL A 26 -9.67 -0.40 30.56
C VAL A 26 -9.42 0.46 29.32
N THR A 27 -9.30 1.76 29.48
CA THR A 27 -9.02 2.70 28.39
C THR A 27 -7.65 2.41 27.77
N LEU A 28 -6.64 2.17 28.60
CA LEU A 28 -5.29 1.83 28.15
C LEU A 28 -5.30 0.52 27.38
N GLY A 29 -5.96 -0.51 27.90
CA GLY A 29 -6.10 -1.81 27.24
C GLY A 29 -6.80 -1.70 25.89
N LEU A 30 -7.87 -0.91 25.83
CA LEU A 30 -8.59 -0.66 24.59
C LEU A 30 -7.71 0.07 23.57
N PHE A 31 -6.94 1.04 24.01
CA PHE A 31 -6.03 1.80 23.15
C PHE A 31 -4.93 0.89 22.56
N VAL A 32 -4.35 0.02 23.40
CA VAL A 32 -3.34 -0.95 22.97
C VAL A 32 -3.95 -1.92 21.95
N LEU A 33 -5.15 -2.42 22.21
CA LEU A 33 -5.85 -3.32 21.31
C LEU A 33 -6.10 -2.66 19.95
N LEU A 34 -6.61 -1.44 19.94
CA LEU A 34 -6.86 -0.69 18.70
C LEU A 34 -5.56 -0.46 17.92
N THR A 35 -4.46 -0.17 18.62
CA THR A 35 -3.16 0.03 17.98
C THR A 35 -2.67 -1.27 17.32
N LEU A 36 -2.80 -2.41 18.01
CA LEU A 36 -2.43 -3.70 17.48
C LEU A 36 -3.27 -4.05 16.24
N VAL A 37 -4.58 -3.87 16.32
CA VAL A 37 -5.48 -4.12 15.18
C VAL A 37 -5.09 -3.22 14.00
N PHE A 38 -4.81 -1.96 14.25
CA PHE A 38 -4.39 -1.03 13.20
C PHE A 38 -3.09 -1.48 12.53
N LEU A 39 -2.10 -1.90 13.31
CA LEU A 39 -0.82 -2.39 12.77
C LEU A 39 -1.00 -3.66 11.94
N VAL A 40 -1.83 -4.59 12.40
CA VAL A 40 -2.12 -5.84 11.67
C VAL A 40 -2.82 -5.54 10.36
N VAL A 41 -3.84 -4.69 10.39
CA VAL A 41 -4.60 -4.30 9.19
C VAL A 41 -3.68 -3.57 8.20
N LYS A 42 -2.86 -2.63 8.69
CA LYS A 42 -1.90 -1.92 7.86
C LYS A 42 -0.92 -2.88 7.19
N LYS A 43 -0.34 -3.79 7.96
CA LYS A 43 0.58 -4.81 7.43
C LYS A 43 -0.08 -5.69 6.37
N PHE A 44 -1.31 -6.11 6.63
CA PHE A 44 -2.07 -6.93 5.70
C PHE A 44 -2.35 -6.19 4.37
N ILE A 45 -2.76 -4.93 4.45
CA ILE A 45 -3.03 -4.11 3.27
C ILE A 45 -1.76 -3.88 2.47
N VAL A 46 -0.65 -3.56 3.14
CA VAL A 46 0.64 -3.32 2.48
C VAL A 46 1.12 -4.59 1.78
N ASN A 47 1.10 -5.72 2.47
CA ASN A 47 1.51 -7.01 1.89
C ASN A 47 0.65 -7.38 0.68
N ARG A 48 -0.65 -7.11 0.74
CA ARG A 48 -1.54 -7.38 -0.38
C ARG A 48 -1.22 -6.51 -1.59
N ARG A 49 -0.94 -5.24 -1.36
CA ARG A 49 -0.55 -4.32 -2.43
C ARG A 49 0.78 -4.74 -3.07
N GLU A 50 1.76 -5.10 -2.27
CA GLU A 50 3.04 -5.60 -2.77
C GLU A 50 2.87 -6.87 -3.59
N SER A 51 2.04 -7.78 -3.16
CA SER A 51 1.76 -9.02 -3.88
C SER A 51 1.12 -8.76 -5.24
N LEU A 52 0.17 -7.82 -5.31
CA LEU A 52 -0.46 -7.42 -6.55
C LEU A 52 0.53 -6.71 -7.47
N ALA A 53 1.32 -5.80 -6.93
CA ALA A 53 2.35 -5.09 -7.68
C ALA A 53 3.39 -6.04 -8.27
N LYS A 54 3.82 -7.03 -7.51
CA LYS A 54 4.74 -8.07 -7.99
C LYS A 54 4.15 -8.90 -9.13
N ARG A 55 2.88 -9.23 -9.05
CA ARG A 55 2.18 -9.95 -10.12
C ARG A 55 2.08 -9.11 -11.38
N GLU A 56 1.69 -7.86 -11.25
CA GLU A 56 1.60 -6.94 -12.38
C GLU A 56 2.98 -6.70 -13.00
N LEU A 57 4.01 -6.58 -12.20
CA LEU A 57 5.39 -6.43 -12.67
C LEU A 57 5.84 -7.68 -13.45
N LYS A 58 5.48 -8.87 -12.97
CA LYS A 58 5.78 -10.11 -13.69
C LYS A 58 5.13 -10.14 -15.05
N VAL A 59 3.87 -9.76 -15.16
CA VAL A 59 3.15 -9.65 -16.43
C VAL A 59 3.84 -8.62 -17.32
N LEU A 60 4.29 -7.50 -16.76
CA LEU A 60 5.00 -6.48 -17.51
C LEU A 60 6.35 -6.99 -18.04
N LYS A 61 7.07 -7.82 -17.29
CA LYS A 61 8.33 -8.42 -17.73
C LYS A 61 8.14 -9.44 -18.85
N GLU A 62 6.98 -10.09 -18.89
CA GLU A 62 6.66 -11.14 -19.87
C GLU A 62 5.88 -10.62 -21.07
N VAL A 63 5.83 -9.32 -21.29
CA VAL A 63 5.12 -8.74 -22.41
C VAL A 63 5.71 -9.23 -23.74
N ASP A 64 4.83 -9.71 -24.61
CA ASP A 64 5.21 -10.21 -25.92
C ASP A 64 5.17 -9.05 -26.92
N TRP A 65 6.33 -8.68 -27.42
CA TRP A 65 6.48 -7.60 -28.38
C TRP A 65 6.23 -8.02 -29.83
N SER A 66 5.89 -9.29 -30.05
CA SER A 66 5.49 -9.72 -31.40
C SER A 66 4.22 -9.04 -31.87
N ASN A 67 3.34 -8.69 -30.93
CA ASN A 67 2.19 -7.85 -31.19
C ASN A 67 2.40 -6.48 -30.51
N ALA A 68 3.09 -5.60 -31.22
CA ALA A 68 3.52 -4.31 -30.67
C ALA A 68 2.36 -3.45 -30.14
N LYS A 69 1.21 -3.50 -30.83
CA LYS A 69 0.03 -2.72 -30.39
C LYS A 69 -0.50 -3.20 -29.06
N LYS A 70 -0.66 -4.50 -28.89
CA LYS A 70 -1.13 -5.10 -27.63
C LYS A 70 -0.11 -4.87 -26.52
N ALA A 71 1.18 -5.02 -26.84
CA ALA A 71 2.26 -4.76 -25.89
C ALA A 71 2.25 -3.30 -25.43
N ALA A 72 2.09 -2.35 -26.33
CA ALA A 72 2.02 -0.93 -26.00
C ALA A 72 0.86 -0.61 -25.05
N TYR A 73 -0.32 -1.17 -25.29
CA TYR A 73 -1.45 -0.99 -24.38
C TYR A 73 -1.20 -1.60 -23.00
N THR A 74 -0.61 -2.79 -22.96
CA THR A 74 -0.28 -3.48 -21.72
C THR A 74 0.74 -2.68 -20.91
N VAL A 75 1.80 -2.22 -21.53
CA VAL A 75 2.84 -1.42 -20.87
C VAL A 75 2.27 -0.10 -20.37
N THR A 76 1.41 0.56 -21.14
CA THR A 76 0.77 1.80 -20.70
C THR A 76 -0.08 1.59 -19.48
N ARG A 77 -0.90 0.55 -19.50
CA ARG A 77 -1.81 0.25 -18.38
C ARG A 77 -1.07 -0.13 -17.11
N LEU A 78 -0.14 -1.06 -17.22
CA LEU A 78 0.60 -1.54 -16.07
C LEU A 78 1.62 -0.52 -15.56
N GLY A 79 2.30 0.17 -16.46
CA GLY A 79 3.23 1.22 -16.11
C GLY A 79 2.57 2.34 -15.31
N ARG A 80 1.36 2.75 -15.71
CA ARG A 80 0.61 3.76 -14.99
C ARG A 80 0.24 3.32 -13.57
N ARG A 81 -0.07 2.05 -13.39
CA ARG A 81 -0.44 1.52 -12.07
C ARG A 81 0.78 1.30 -11.16
N LEU A 82 1.90 0.93 -11.74
CA LEU A 82 3.10 0.60 -11.00
C LEU A 82 4.01 1.80 -10.75
N ALA A 83 3.90 2.86 -11.54
CA ALA A 83 4.72 4.06 -11.40
C ALA A 83 4.25 4.91 -10.22
N ASN A 84 4.69 4.58 -9.04
CA ASN A 84 4.32 5.26 -7.80
C ASN A 84 5.43 6.15 -7.26
N ASP A 85 6.61 6.07 -7.82
CA ASP A 85 7.77 6.81 -7.40
C ASP A 85 8.11 7.86 -8.47
N LYS A 86 8.66 8.98 -8.03
CA LYS A 86 9.00 10.08 -8.93
C LYS A 86 9.89 9.65 -10.10
N ARG A 87 10.87 8.79 -9.81
CA ARG A 87 11.78 8.27 -10.82
C ARG A 87 11.06 7.40 -11.85
N SER A 88 10.18 6.52 -11.39
CA SER A 88 9.38 5.65 -12.27
C SER A 88 8.36 6.45 -13.07
N GLU A 89 7.76 7.47 -12.49
CA GLU A 89 6.85 8.36 -13.20
C GLU A 89 7.55 9.13 -14.33
N GLU A 90 8.77 9.60 -14.10
CA GLU A 90 9.56 10.30 -15.10
C GLU A 90 9.89 9.39 -16.29
N ILE A 91 10.31 8.15 -16.02
CA ILE A 91 10.60 7.17 -17.07
C ILE A 91 9.33 6.76 -17.80
N TYR A 92 8.24 6.58 -17.07
CA TYR A 92 6.95 6.28 -17.68
C TYR A 92 6.50 7.41 -18.62
N ALA A 93 6.67 8.65 -18.20
CA ALA A 93 6.36 9.80 -19.04
C ALA A 93 7.22 9.87 -20.31
N GLN A 94 8.46 9.39 -20.24
CA GLN A 94 9.34 9.32 -21.41
C GLN A 94 8.96 8.24 -22.40
N ILE A 95 8.47 7.08 -21.89
CA ILE A 95 8.09 5.98 -22.77
C ILE A 95 6.73 6.18 -23.42
N LEU A 96 5.86 6.97 -22.79
CA LEU A 96 4.48 7.14 -23.25
C LEU A 96 4.38 7.62 -24.71
N PRO A 97 5.09 8.68 -25.14
CA PRO A 97 5.03 9.12 -26.55
C PRO A 97 5.51 8.06 -27.53
N LEU A 98 6.50 7.25 -27.13
CA LEU A 98 7.01 6.18 -27.97
C LEU A 98 5.98 5.07 -28.16
N LEU A 99 5.19 4.79 -27.12
CA LEU A 99 4.14 3.78 -27.18
C LEU A 99 2.91 4.25 -27.96
N GLU A 100 2.63 5.56 -27.96
CA GLU A 100 1.51 6.11 -28.71
C GLU A 100 1.62 5.86 -30.22
N GLU A 101 2.83 5.84 -30.74
CA GLU A 101 3.04 5.48 -32.14
C GLU A 101 2.50 4.09 -32.49
N TYR A 102 2.58 3.14 -31.56
CA TYR A 102 2.12 1.78 -31.76
C TYR A 102 0.63 1.61 -31.47
N LYS A 103 0.05 2.46 -30.65
CA LYS A 103 -1.35 2.33 -30.27
C LYS A 103 -2.31 2.78 -31.35
N TYR A 104 -2.02 3.85 -32.03
CA TYR A 104 -2.97 4.53 -32.90
C TYR A 104 -2.75 4.29 -34.39
N LYS A 105 -1.70 3.58 -34.77
CA LYS A 105 -1.46 3.24 -36.16
C LYS A 105 -2.23 1.99 -36.57
N LYS A 106 -2.77 1.96 -37.78
CA LYS A 106 -3.44 0.78 -38.31
C LYS A 106 -2.47 -0.37 -38.55
N GLU A 107 -1.31 -0.04 -39.13
CA GLU A 107 -0.24 -1.02 -39.34
C GLU A 107 0.87 -0.63 -38.38
N VAL A 108 1.21 -1.56 -37.51
CA VAL A 108 2.21 -1.30 -36.49
C VAL A 108 3.53 -1.92 -36.93
N PRO A 109 4.57 -1.11 -37.12
CA PRO A 109 5.90 -1.63 -37.45
C PRO A 109 6.46 -2.42 -36.30
N SER A 110 7.52 -3.17 -36.53
CA SER A 110 8.26 -3.84 -35.46
C SER A 110 8.75 -2.82 -34.45
N VAL A 111 8.87 -3.27 -33.20
CA VAL A 111 9.25 -2.37 -32.10
C VAL A 111 10.67 -1.85 -32.31
N ASN A 112 10.83 -0.54 -32.14
CA ASN A 112 12.11 0.10 -32.29
C ASN A 112 13.00 -0.19 -31.08
N ASP A 113 14.30 -0.29 -31.26
CA ASP A 113 15.26 -0.51 -30.17
C ASP A 113 15.20 0.57 -29.10
N LYS A 114 14.91 1.82 -29.48
CA LYS A 114 14.75 2.91 -28.52
C LYS A 114 13.59 2.67 -27.57
N THR A 115 12.48 2.17 -28.08
CA THR A 115 11.29 1.82 -27.27
C THR A 115 11.61 0.66 -26.34
N LEU A 116 12.31 -0.36 -26.83
CA LEU A 116 12.71 -1.49 -26.00
C LEU A 116 13.68 -1.08 -24.88
N LYS A 117 14.61 -0.18 -25.15
CA LYS A 117 15.51 0.34 -24.13
C LYS A 117 14.75 1.06 -23.02
N HIS A 118 13.80 1.90 -23.37
CA HIS A 118 12.96 2.59 -22.40
C HIS A 118 12.07 1.63 -21.62
N TYR A 119 11.54 0.61 -22.29
CA TYR A 119 10.77 -0.46 -21.65
C TYR A 119 11.62 -1.22 -20.62
N HIS A 120 12.82 -1.64 -20.99
CA HIS A 120 13.71 -2.36 -20.08
C HIS A 120 14.13 -1.46 -18.90
N LEU A 121 14.38 -0.19 -19.15
CA LEU A 121 14.70 0.77 -18.11
C LEU A 121 13.52 0.95 -17.13
N LEU A 122 12.31 1.07 -17.66
CA LEU A 122 11.10 1.18 -16.84
C LEU A 122 10.93 -0.07 -15.97
N VAL A 123 11.05 -1.26 -16.55
CA VAL A 123 10.94 -2.52 -15.83
C VAL A 123 11.99 -2.61 -14.72
N HIS A 124 13.23 -2.24 -15.02
CA HIS A 124 14.31 -2.26 -14.05
C HIS A 124 14.04 -1.33 -12.86
N ILE A 125 13.61 -0.11 -13.14
CA ILE A 125 13.29 0.87 -12.11
C ILE A 125 12.11 0.42 -11.26
N LEU A 126 11.09 -0.14 -11.86
CA LEU A 126 9.93 -0.68 -11.14
C LEU A 126 10.32 -1.88 -10.27
N ASP A 127 11.22 -2.73 -10.76
CA ASP A 127 11.70 -3.88 -10.00
C ASP A 127 12.50 -3.44 -8.77
N GLU A 128 13.28 -2.38 -8.89
CA GLU A 128 13.99 -1.81 -7.75
C GLU A 128 13.05 -1.14 -6.73
N SER A 129 11.96 -0.54 -7.19
CA SER A 129 11.04 0.19 -6.32
C SER A 129 10.03 -0.70 -5.61
N ILE A 130 9.82 -1.88 -6.10
CA ILE A 130 8.92 -2.88 -5.53
C ILE A 130 9.70 -3.95 -4.77
#